data_e15983f1fa5140a6726cee44e7213179
#
_entry.id   e15983f1fa5140a6726cee44e7213179
#
_cell.length_a   1.000
_cell.length_b   1.000
_cell.length_c   1.000
_cell.angle_alpha   90.00
_cell.angle_beta   90.00
_cell.angle_gamma   90.00
#
_symmetry.space_group_name_H-M   'P 1'
#
loop_
_entity.id
_entity.type
_entity.pdbx_description
1 polymer ?
#
loop_
_entity_poly.entity_id
_entity_poly.type
_entity_poly.pdbx_seq_one_letter_code
_entity_poly.pdbx_strand_id
1 'polypeptide(L)'
;MASIIEQLRNDAVSKLFTTPSMEKAWEKWHPFITNLIGSPPQADKIFDLGDHLRDIMFSAYEKIDTPTLSETQSMKSRSGVLWESLLVWYCNLCLIGTRSVVIKKSKSLVPSQFLDAITADYGTQQEDSEADVLTLTFPDGVDLTSFQTLEKLVGEHFKDFELGVISCKTPWNDFSVIPQHWNMVYNLAINNPDALEMKIGINDWDVTVLKKFFYAFATLPSQKPEIIKSTSLPVVRLKKLSGGNFWGLSSKKDIAKSMKEIFKKNFSSSIGDGIESNLKKELPKLETDYSYFGI
;
A
#
# COMPACT_ATOMS: atom_id res chain seq x y z
N MET A 1 -11.66 -14.35 20.62
CA MET A 1 -10.57 -13.36 20.45
C MET A 1 -10.31 -13.16 18.98
N ALA A 2 -10.15 -11.91 18.53
CA ALA A 2 -9.72 -11.65 17.17
C ALA A 2 -8.33 -12.28 16.94
N SER A 3 -8.07 -12.78 15.74
CA SER A 3 -6.73 -13.29 15.38
C SER A 3 -5.71 -12.14 15.41
N ILE A 4 -4.42 -12.45 15.60
CA ILE A 4 -3.33 -11.47 15.55
C ILE A 4 -3.35 -10.67 14.24
N ILE A 5 -3.80 -11.28 13.14
CA ILE A 5 -3.96 -10.63 11.83
C ILE A 5 -5.04 -9.55 11.90
N GLU A 6 -6.21 -9.87 12.44
CA GLU A 6 -7.32 -8.91 12.51
C GLU A 6 -7.09 -7.82 13.56
N GLN A 7 -6.35 -8.11 14.63
CA GLN A 7 -5.88 -7.08 15.56
C GLN A 7 -4.96 -6.09 14.86
N LEU A 8 -3.96 -6.59 14.13
CA LEU A 8 -3.04 -5.73 13.37
C LEU A 8 -3.76 -4.91 12.29
N ARG A 9 -4.73 -5.52 11.61
CA ARG A 9 -5.56 -4.82 10.61
C ARG A 9 -6.39 -3.72 11.24
N ASN A 10 -7.05 -4.00 12.35
CA ASN A 10 -7.80 -3.00 13.11
C ASN A 10 -6.87 -1.85 13.53
N ASP A 11 -5.72 -2.13 14.13
CA ASP A 11 -4.76 -1.12 14.55
C ASP A 11 -4.25 -0.29 13.36
N ALA A 12 -3.97 -0.95 12.23
CA ALA A 12 -3.51 -0.28 11.01
C ALA A 12 -4.54 0.71 10.47
N VAL A 13 -5.82 0.32 10.45
CA VAL A 13 -6.91 1.17 9.94
C VAL A 13 -7.30 2.22 10.97
N SER A 14 -7.52 1.85 12.24
CA SER A 14 -7.94 2.79 13.28
C SER A 14 -6.93 3.92 13.48
N LYS A 15 -5.63 3.63 13.44
CA LYS A 15 -4.58 4.65 13.53
C LYS A 15 -4.57 5.65 12.37
N LEU A 16 -5.20 5.38 11.24
CA LEU A 16 -5.35 6.36 10.17
C LEU A 16 -6.26 7.51 10.62
N PHE A 17 -7.33 7.20 11.34
CA PHE A 17 -8.33 8.16 11.81
C PHE A 17 -7.91 8.99 13.00
N THR A 18 -6.72 8.76 13.58
CA THR A 18 -6.21 9.57 14.69
C THR A 18 -5.64 10.92 14.28
N THR A 19 -5.62 11.25 13.00
CA THR A 19 -5.08 12.52 12.50
C THR A 19 -6.20 13.47 12.05
N PRO A 20 -6.17 14.75 12.45
CA PRO A 20 -7.21 15.71 12.06
C PRO A 20 -7.38 15.88 10.54
N SER A 21 -6.31 15.65 9.77
CA SER A 21 -6.37 15.69 8.30
C SER A 21 -7.17 14.53 7.73
N MET A 22 -7.04 13.34 8.31
CA MET A 22 -7.79 12.16 7.88
C MET A 22 -9.26 12.26 8.29
N GLU A 23 -9.55 12.72 9.51
CA GLU A 23 -10.94 12.95 9.98
C GLU A 23 -11.69 13.89 9.03
N LYS A 24 -11.08 15.04 8.72
CA LYS A 24 -11.67 16.02 7.79
C LYS A 24 -11.83 15.48 6.36
N ALA A 25 -10.87 14.68 5.89
CA ALA A 25 -10.98 14.05 4.59
C ALA A 25 -12.11 13.01 4.59
N TRP A 26 -12.23 12.23 5.67
CA TRP A 26 -13.23 11.19 5.81
C TRP A 26 -14.67 11.74 5.81
N GLU A 27 -14.93 12.87 6.44
CA GLU A 27 -16.23 13.54 6.38
C GLU A 27 -16.70 13.79 4.93
N LYS A 28 -15.76 14.00 4.00
CA LYS A 28 -16.04 14.20 2.57
C LYS A 28 -16.02 12.90 1.77
N TRP A 29 -15.10 12.00 2.09
CA TRP A 29 -14.95 10.73 1.42
C TRP A 29 -16.08 9.75 1.72
N HIS A 30 -16.51 9.69 2.98
CA HIS A 30 -17.51 8.72 3.43
C HIS A 30 -18.82 8.77 2.62
N PRO A 31 -19.48 9.91 2.41
CA PRO A 31 -20.69 9.95 1.59
C PRO A 31 -20.46 9.52 0.15
N PHE A 32 -19.28 9.87 -0.40
CA PHE A 32 -18.91 9.49 -1.77
C PHE A 32 -18.67 7.98 -1.87
N ILE A 33 -17.93 7.41 -0.93
CA ILE A 33 -17.65 5.97 -0.83
C ILE A 33 -18.96 5.19 -0.66
N THR A 34 -19.81 5.59 0.30
CA THR A 34 -21.10 4.92 0.57
C THR A 34 -21.99 4.90 -0.66
N ASN A 35 -22.02 6.00 -1.43
CA ASN A 35 -22.75 6.04 -2.68
C ASN A 35 -22.20 5.05 -3.73
N LEU A 36 -20.88 4.89 -3.80
CA LEU A 36 -20.24 3.97 -4.72
C LEU A 36 -20.46 2.50 -4.34
N ILE A 37 -20.32 2.15 -3.06
CA ILE A 37 -20.40 0.75 -2.60
C ILE A 37 -21.84 0.25 -2.42
N GLY A 38 -22.81 1.17 -2.32
CA GLY A 38 -24.22 0.86 -2.11
C GLY A 38 -24.59 0.70 -0.64
N SER A 39 -25.90 0.61 -0.38
CA SER A 39 -26.48 0.33 0.92
C SER A 39 -27.54 -0.78 0.77
N PRO A 40 -27.24 -2.02 1.23
CA PRO A 40 -26.01 -2.48 1.90
C PRO A 40 -24.80 -2.52 0.96
N PRO A 41 -23.58 -2.49 1.50
CA PRO A 41 -22.32 -2.58 0.72
C PRO A 41 -22.25 -3.88 -0.11
N GLN A 42 -21.70 -3.77 -1.33
CA GLN A 42 -21.56 -4.90 -2.26
C GLN A 42 -20.08 -5.19 -2.52
N ALA A 43 -19.70 -6.47 -2.53
CA ALA A 43 -18.30 -6.91 -2.61
C ALA A 43 -17.61 -6.46 -3.91
N ASP A 44 -18.27 -6.61 -5.04
CA ASP A 44 -17.80 -6.15 -6.34
C ASP A 44 -17.58 -4.64 -6.37
N LYS A 45 -18.49 -3.87 -5.82
CA LYS A 45 -18.38 -2.41 -5.73
C LYS A 45 -17.29 -1.96 -4.78
N ILE A 46 -17.08 -2.63 -3.65
CA ILE A 46 -15.96 -2.37 -2.76
C ILE A 46 -14.64 -2.63 -3.50
N PHE A 47 -14.53 -3.74 -4.20
CA PHE A 47 -13.35 -4.05 -5.00
C PHE A 47 -13.12 -3.00 -6.10
N ASP A 48 -14.18 -2.57 -6.77
CA ASP A 48 -14.15 -1.56 -7.83
C ASP A 48 -13.84 -0.14 -7.32
N LEU A 49 -13.86 0.14 -6.00
CA LEU A 49 -13.34 1.41 -5.47
C LEU A 49 -11.91 1.69 -5.93
N GLY A 50 -11.13 0.65 -6.25
CA GLY A 50 -9.80 0.78 -6.82
C GLY A 50 -9.75 1.59 -8.11
N ASP A 51 -10.84 1.67 -8.86
CA ASP A 51 -10.97 2.49 -10.06
C ASP A 51 -11.31 3.97 -9.73
N HIS A 52 -11.81 4.23 -8.53
CA HIS A 52 -12.34 5.53 -8.09
C HIS A 52 -11.48 6.26 -7.05
N LEU A 53 -10.36 5.68 -6.60
CA LEU A 53 -9.55 6.25 -5.51
C LEU A 53 -9.09 7.68 -5.79
N ARG A 54 -8.86 8.05 -7.06
CA ARG A 54 -8.54 9.42 -7.41
C ARG A 54 -9.71 10.38 -7.14
N ASP A 55 -10.89 10.00 -7.54
CA ASP A 55 -12.07 10.86 -7.40
C ASP A 55 -12.45 10.99 -5.92
N ILE A 56 -12.32 9.90 -5.15
CA ILE A 56 -12.43 9.91 -3.70
C ILE A 56 -11.41 10.89 -3.11
N MET A 57 -10.14 10.73 -3.47
CA MET A 57 -9.06 11.58 -2.94
C MET A 57 -9.32 13.06 -3.18
N PHE A 58 -9.70 13.41 -4.42
CA PHE A 58 -9.91 14.81 -4.79
C PHE A 58 -11.24 15.39 -4.32
N SER A 59 -12.22 14.58 -3.93
CA SER A 59 -13.48 15.08 -3.35
C SER A 59 -13.27 15.79 -2.01
N ALA A 60 -12.18 15.52 -1.30
CA ALA A 60 -11.83 16.19 -0.05
C ALA A 60 -11.21 17.59 -0.23
N TYR A 61 -10.78 17.94 -1.44
CA TYR A 61 -10.14 19.22 -1.70
C TYR A 61 -11.17 20.28 -2.15
N GLU A 62 -11.24 21.37 -1.42
CA GLU A 62 -11.93 22.56 -1.89
C GLU A 62 -11.09 23.19 -3.01
N LYS A 63 -11.76 23.66 -4.07
CA LYS A 63 -11.10 24.43 -5.12
C LYS A 63 -10.66 25.77 -4.55
N ILE A 64 -9.36 25.93 -4.33
CA ILE A 64 -8.76 27.23 -4.02
C ILE A 64 -8.40 27.86 -5.37
N ASP A 65 -9.08 28.93 -5.75
CA ASP A 65 -8.93 29.54 -7.08
C ASP A 65 -7.52 30.08 -7.34
N THR A 66 -6.80 30.53 -6.30
CA THR A 66 -5.41 31.02 -6.39
C THR A 66 -4.64 30.73 -5.10
N PRO A 67 -4.04 29.51 -4.96
CA PRO A 67 -3.30 29.19 -3.75
C PRO A 67 -1.96 29.94 -3.68
N THR A 68 -1.58 30.39 -2.49
CA THR A 68 -0.23 30.88 -2.21
C THR A 68 0.81 29.76 -2.31
N LEU A 69 2.11 30.10 -2.44
CA LEU A 69 3.21 29.10 -2.48
C LEU A 69 3.22 28.22 -1.21
N SER A 70 2.95 28.78 -0.05
CA SER A 70 2.88 28.07 1.23
C SER A 70 1.69 27.12 1.28
N GLU A 71 0.51 27.55 0.81
CA GLU A 71 -0.68 26.71 0.70
C GLU A 71 -0.44 25.57 -0.30
N THR A 72 0.21 25.83 -1.42
CA THR A 72 0.55 24.81 -2.41
C THR A 72 1.48 23.73 -1.83
N GLN A 73 2.49 24.11 -1.03
CA GLN A 73 3.37 23.15 -0.36
C GLN A 73 2.65 22.33 0.72
N SER A 74 1.84 23.01 1.54
CA SER A 74 1.02 22.37 2.57
C SER A 74 0.00 21.40 1.94
N MET A 75 -0.63 21.77 0.84
CA MET A 75 -1.55 20.89 0.09
C MET A 75 -0.82 19.68 -0.49
N LYS A 76 0.37 19.84 -1.05
CA LYS A 76 1.17 18.73 -1.57
C LYS A 76 1.57 17.75 -0.48
N SER A 77 2.04 18.23 0.66
CA SER A 77 2.41 17.38 1.79
C SER A 77 1.19 16.64 2.35
N ARG A 78 0.07 17.33 2.57
CA ARG A 78 -1.18 16.71 3.04
C ARG A 78 -1.70 15.67 2.04
N SER A 79 -1.58 15.94 0.74
CA SER A 79 -2.05 14.99 -0.28
C SER A 79 -1.28 13.68 -0.27
N GLY A 80 0.04 13.71 -0.02
CA GLY A 80 0.83 12.49 0.14
C GLY A 80 0.34 11.65 1.31
N VAL A 81 0.24 12.24 2.48
CA VAL A 81 -0.21 11.57 3.72
C VAL A 81 -1.62 10.98 3.57
N LEU A 82 -2.53 11.72 2.93
CA LEU A 82 -3.91 11.26 2.69
C LEU A 82 -3.97 10.15 1.65
N TRP A 83 -3.15 10.25 0.58
CA TRP A 83 -3.06 9.20 -0.43
C TRP A 83 -2.61 7.86 0.16
N GLU A 84 -1.53 7.86 0.93
CA GLU A 84 -1.08 6.68 1.66
C GLU A 84 -2.18 6.11 2.57
N SER A 85 -2.88 6.99 3.30
CA SER A 85 -3.95 6.57 4.21
C SER A 85 -5.14 5.97 3.47
N LEU A 86 -5.57 6.57 2.36
CA LEU A 86 -6.66 6.05 1.53
C LEU A 86 -6.28 4.69 0.92
N LEU A 87 -5.04 4.55 0.47
CA LEU A 87 -4.54 3.30 -0.08
C LEU A 87 -4.52 2.19 0.97
N VAL A 88 -4.00 2.46 2.17
CA VAL A 88 -3.98 1.50 3.28
C VAL A 88 -5.40 1.10 3.68
N TRP A 89 -6.31 2.06 3.81
CA TRP A 89 -7.72 1.81 4.11
C TRP A 89 -8.36 0.90 3.06
N TYR A 90 -8.27 1.25 1.79
CA TYR A 90 -8.84 0.49 0.68
C TYR A 90 -8.28 -0.93 0.58
N CYS A 91 -6.95 -1.05 0.65
CA CYS A 91 -6.31 -2.37 0.57
C CYS A 91 -6.75 -3.28 1.73
N ASN A 92 -6.78 -2.78 2.96
CA ASN A 92 -7.23 -3.59 4.09
C ASN A 92 -8.70 -3.96 4.00
N LEU A 93 -9.56 -3.06 3.52
CA LEU A 93 -10.98 -3.37 3.29
C LEU A 93 -11.15 -4.51 2.29
N CYS A 94 -10.40 -4.50 1.19
CA CYS A 94 -10.42 -5.60 0.24
C CYS A 94 -9.81 -6.90 0.78
N LEU A 95 -8.93 -6.83 1.77
CA LEU A 95 -8.20 -7.97 2.32
C LEU A 95 -8.80 -8.54 3.62
N ILE A 96 -10.00 -8.11 4.03
CA ILE A 96 -10.69 -8.69 5.20
C ILE A 96 -10.83 -10.21 5.04
N GLY A 97 -10.61 -10.94 6.14
CA GLY A 97 -10.65 -12.40 6.14
C GLY A 97 -9.48 -13.09 5.45
N THR A 98 -8.51 -12.35 4.93
CA THR A 98 -7.27 -12.91 4.36
C THR A 98 -6.11 -12.87 5.36
N ARG A 99 -5.01 -13.53 5.01
CA ARG A 99 -3.78 -13.51 5.82
C ARG A 99 -2.88 -12.29 5.55
N SER A 100 -3.33 -11.32 4.77
CA SER A 100 -2.55 -10.14 4.40
C SER A 100 -3.05 -8.89 5.08
N VAL A 101 -2.14 -8.06 5.58
CA VAL A 101 -2.41 -6.76 6.20
C VAL A 101 -1.53 -5.70 5.53
N VAL A 102 -2.09 -4.53 5.31
CA VAL A 102 -1.40 -3.38 4.74
C VAL A 102 -1.23 -2.31 5.82
N ILE A 103 0.00 -1.84 6.03
CA ILE A 103 0.38 -1.00 7.15
C ILE A 103 1.09 0.24 6.64
N LYS A 104 0.70 1.41 7.13
CA LYS A 104 1.47 2.64 6.90
C LYS A 104 2.72 2.62 7.77
N LYS A 105 3.92 2.71 7.18
CA LYS A 105 5.21 2.65 7.89
C LYS A 105 5.28 3.66 9.05
N SER A 106 4.82 4.88 8.83
CA SER A 106 4.84 5.96 9.84
C SER A 106 3.98 5.69 11.09
N LYS A 107 3.20 4.62 11.14
CA LYS A 107 2.32 4.29 12.28
C LYS A 107 2.97 3.36 13.32
N SER A 108 4.22 3.03 13.14
CA SER A 108 5.02 2.21 14.10
C SER A 108 4.36 0.87 14.48
N LEU A 109 3.71 0.24 13.50
CA LEU A 109 3.08 -1.08 13.67
C LEU A 109 3.88 -2.20 12.99
N VAL A 110 4.94 -1.83 12.28
CA VAL A 110 5.76 -2.78 11.55
C VAL A 110 6.82 -3.33 12.49
N PRO A 111 6.94 -4.66 12.61
CA PRO A 111 8.04 -5.29 13.35
C PRO A 111 9.42 -4.84 12.84
N SER A 112 10.36 -4.65 13.76
CA SER A 112 11.71 -4.15 13.42
C SER A 112 12.42 -5.03 12.42
N GLN A 113 12.22 -6.34 12.47
CA GLN A 113 12.82 -7.31 11.53
C GLN A 113 12.50 -7.00 10.06
N PHE A 114 11.27 -6.55 9.77
CA PHE A 114 10.91 -6.16 8.41
C PHE A 114 11.50 -4.80 8.02
N LEU A 115 11.64 -3.88 8.96
CA LEU A 115 12.32 -2.60 8.73
C LEU A 115 13.79 -2.83 8.45
N ASP A 116 14.43 -3.67 9.26
CA ASP A 116 15.82 -4.07 9.08
C ASP A 116 16.05 -4.74 7.73
N ALA A 117 15.15 -5.62 7.33
CA ALA A 117 15.26 -6.35 6.05
C ALA A 117 15.18 -5.45 4.81
N ILE A 118 14.53 -4.29 4.90
CA ILE A 118 14.41 -3.34 3.77
C ILE A 118 15.40 -2.18 3.86
N THR A 119 16.22 -2.10 4.90
CA THR A 119 17.21 -1.06 5.09
C THR A 119 18.41 -1.28 4.16
N ALA A 120 18.87 -0.22 3.51
CA ALA A 120 20.08 -0.23 2.71
C ALA A 120 21.30 0.04 3.60
N ASP A 121 22.31 -0.81 3.51
CA ASP A 121 23.60 -0.67 4.23
C ASP A 121 24.72 -0.40 3.22
N TYR A 122 25.26 0.81 3.28
CA TYR A 122 26.38 1.26 2.45
C TYR A 122 27.76 1.01 3.13
N GLY A 123 27.78 0.26 4.22
CA GLY A 123 28.98 -0.01 5.03
C GLY A 123 29.34 1.10 6.00
N THR A 124 29.23 2.36 5.60
CA THR A 124 29.50 3.53 6.45
C THR A 124 28.23 4.22 6.96
N GLN A 125 27.13 4.01 6.27
CA GLN A 125 25.83 4.61 6.57
C GLN A 125 24.72 3.62 6.23
N GLN A 126 23.61 3.73 6.97
CA GLN A 126 22.41 2.99 6.72
C GLN A 126 21.28 3.95 6.36
N GLU A 127 20.46 3.58 5.41
CA GLU A 127 19.34 4.38 4.95
C GLU A 127 18.09 3.53 4.86
N ASP A 128 17.01 4.03 5.42
CA ASP A 128 15.68 3.46 5.20
C ASP A 128 15.29 3.63 3.73
N SER A 129 14.83 2.56 3.12
CA SER A 129 14.20 2.67 1.81
C SER A 129 12.98 3.60 1.86
N GLU A 130 12.65 4.26 0.76
CA GLU A 130 11.41 5.02 0.61
C GLU A 130 10.17 4.09 0.60
N ALA A 131 9.95 3.42 1.73
CA ALA A 131 8.77 2.60 1.96
C ALA A 131 7.71 3.47 2.66
N ASP A 132 6.66 3.84 1.94
CA ASP A 132 5.54 4.58 2.53
C ASP A 132 4.55 3.61 3.19
N VAL A 133 4.32 2.48 2.54
CA VAL A 133 3.37 1.44 2.94
C VAL A 133 4.02 0.07 2.83
N LEU A 134 3.80 -0.77 3.83
CA LEU A 134 4.24 -2.16 3.86
C LEU A 134 3.03 -3.11 3.84
N THR A 135 3.22 -4.25 3.20
CA THR A 135 2.23 -5.33 3.19
C THR A 135 2.84 -6.57 3.80
N LEU A 136 2.16 -7.14 4.78
CA LEU A 136 2.58 -8.37 5.43
C LEU A 136 1.58 -9.47 5.11
N THR A 137 2.05 -10.57 4.53
CA THR A 137 1.25 -11.78 4.37
C THR A 137 1.79 -12.83 5.32
N PHE A 138 0.95 -13.25 6.25
CA PHE A 138 1.27 -14.19 7.31
C PHE A 138 1.45 -15.61 6.78
N PRO A 139 2.30 -16.43 7.41
CA PRO A 139 2.54 -17.81 7.01
C PRO A 139 1.29 -18.68 7.01
N ASP A 140 1.19 -19.61 6.07
CA ASP A 140 0.18 -20.65 6.08
C ASP A 140 0.59 -21.80 7.01
N GLY A 141 -0.41 -22.47 7.61
CA GLY A 141 -0.17 -23.66 8.43
C GLY A 141 0.44 -23.40 9.81
N VAL A 142 0.67 -22.14 10.17
CA VAL A 142 1.13 -21.75 11.51
C VAL A 142 -0.07 -21.45 12.39
N ASP A 143 -0.06 -22.01 13.61
CA ASP A 143 -1.06 -21.66 14.64
C ASP A 143 -0.74 -20.29 15.22
N LEU A 144 -1.40 -19.27 14.68
CA LEU A 144 -1.20 -17.88 15.08
C LEU A 144 -1.72 -17.60 16.50
N THR A 145 -2.53 -18.47 17.07
CA THR A 145 -3.07 -18.28 18.44
C THR A 145 -2.04 -18.63 19.51
N SER A 146 -0.98 -19.38 19.14
CA SER A 146 0.12 -19.71 20.03
C SER A 146 1.06 -18.54 20.33
N PHE A 147 1.01 -17.48 19.53
CA PHE A 147 1.91 -16.33 19.66
C PHE A 147 1.24 -15.19 20.45
N GLN A 148 1.97 -14.69 21.44
CA GLN A 148 1.52 -13.56 22.28
C GLN A 148 1.81 -12.20 21.61
N THR A 149 2.86 -12.13 20.81
CA THR A 149 3.29 -10.89 20.13
C THR A 149 3.63 -11.16 18.67
N LEU A 150 3.45 -10.12 17.85
CA LEU A 150 3.81 -10.17 16.43
C LEU A 150 5.32 -10.31 16.24
N GLU A 151 6.13 -9.64 17.07
CA GLU A 151 7.59 -9.69 17.02
C GLU A 151 8.11 -11.12 17.23
N LYS A 152 7.51 -11.86 18.16
CA LYS A 152 7.89 -13.26 18.41
C LYS A 152 7.54 -14.14 17.21
N LEU A 153 6.34 -14.00 16.67
CA LEU A 153 5.91 -14.71 15.48
C LEU A 153 6.86 -14.44 14.30
N VAL A 154 7.19 -13.17 14.07
CA VAL A 154 8.10 -12.79 12.99
C VAL A 154 9.50 -13.34 13.23
N GLY A 155 10.01 -13.27 14.45
CA GLY A 155 11.34 -13.82 14.78
C GLY A 155 11.47 -15.32 14.50
N GLU A 156 10.42 -16.10 14.76
CA GLU A 156 10.42 -17.55 14.55
C GLU A 156 10.09 -17.96 13.10
N HIS A 157 9.29 -17.16 12.38
CA HIS A 157 8.75 -17.51 11.06
C HIS A 157 9.06 -16.50 9.96
N PHE A 158 10.09 -15.67 10.12
CA PHE A 158 10.41 -14.58 9.18
C PHE A 158 10.45 -15.05 7.72
N LYS A 159 11.11 -16.15 7.45
CA LYS A 159 11.26 -16.73 6.10
C LYS A 159 9.93 -17.19 5.46
N ASP A 160 8.91 -17.42 6.28
CA ASP A 160 7.62 -17.90 5.82
C ASP A 160 6.65 -16.76 5.50
N PHE A 161 7.05 -15.50 5.82
CA PHE A 161 6.28 -14.30 5.49
C PHE A 161 6.50 -13.87 4.04
N GLU A 162 5.46 -13.21 3.48
CA GLU A 162 5.62 -12.41 2.28
C GLU A 162 5.60 -10.93 2.69
N LEU A 163 6.56 -10.17 2.18
CA LEU A 163 6.71 -8.74 2.42
C LEU A 163 6.58 -7.96 1.11
N GLY A 164 5.78 -6.90 1.12
CA GLY A 164 5.72 -5.96 0.03
C GLY A 164 6.03 -4.55 0.51
N VAL A 165 6.76 -3.82 -0.30
CA VAL A 165 7.01 -2.38 -0.15
C VAL A 165 6.21 -1.66 -1.22
N ILE A 166 5.40 -0.67 -0.82
CA ILE A 166 4.66 0.18 -1.74
C ILE A 166 5.11 1.63 -1.50
N SER A 167 5.80 2.21 -2.48
CA SER A 167 6.07 3.64 -2.49
C SER A 167 4.88 4.40 -3.06
N CYS A 168 4.46 5.46 -2.38
CA CYS A 168 3.30 6.26 -2.71
C CYS A 168 3.71 7.65 -3.18
N LYS A 169 3.33 8.02 -4.40
CA LYS A 169 3.62 9.37 -4.94
C LYS A 169 2.38 9.97 -5.58
N THR A 170 2.10 11.21 -5.24
CA THR A 170 0.98 11.95 -5.86
C THR A 170 1.36 12.60 -7.19
N PRO A 171 2.55 13.21 -7.36
CA PRO A 171 2.97 13.71 -8.66
C PRO A 171 3.54 12.60 -9.53
N TRP A 172 3.29 12.71 -10.83
CA TRP A 172 3.65 11.71 -11.84
C TRP A 172 5.02 11.96 -12.50
N ASN A 173 5.59 13.15 -12.32
CA ASN A 173 6.80 13.59 -13.03
C ASN A 173 8.10 13.07 -12.38
N ASP A 174 9.01 13.98 -12.04
CA ASP A 174 10.37 13.68 -11.58
C ASP A 174 10.42 12.83 -10.30
N PHE A 175 9.39 12.87 -9.49
CA PHE A 175 9.29 12.05 -8.27
C PHE A 175 9.11 10.54 -8.54
N SER A 176 8.77 10.14 -9.76
CA SER A 176 8.74 8.72 -10.13
C SER A 176 10.14 8.11 -10.29
N VAL A 177 11.19 8.91 -10.34
CA VAL A 177 12.58 8.44 -10.48
C VAL A 177 13.02 7.66 -9.24
N ILE A 178 12.68 8.15 -8.05
CA ILE A 178 13.08 7.52 -6.77
C ILE A 178 12.47 6.11 -6.62
N PRO A 179 11.16 5.90 -6.79
CA PRO A 179 10.61 4.55 -6.80
C PRO A 179 11.20 3.63 -7.86
N GLN A 180 11.54 4.15 -9.04
CA GLN A 180 12.21 3.35 -10.07
C GLN A 180 13.59 2.90 -9.61
N HIS A 181 14.35 3.80 -9.00
CA HIS A 181 15.67 3.52 -8.45
C HIS A 181 15.59 2.42 -7.37
N TRP A 182 14.73 2.56 -6.37
CA TRP A 182 14.55 1.54 -5.33
C TRP A 182 14.09 0.20 -5.87
N ASN A 183 13.17 0.19 -6.84
CA ASN A 183 12.78 -1.06 -7.49
C ASN A 183 13.95 -1.75 -8.19
N MET A 184 14.83 -0.99 -8.85
CA MET A 184 16.05 -1.54 -9.46
C MET A 184 17.02 -2.07 -8.41
N VAL A 185 17.23 -1.35 -7.31
CA VAL A 185 18.10 -1.76 -6.21
C VAL A 185 17.61 -3.09 -5.60
N TYR A 186 16.34 -3.20 -5.28
CA TYR A 186 15.77 -4.46 -4.76
C TYR A 186 15.88 -5.61 -5.77
N ASN A 187 15.62 -5.34 -7.05
CA ASN A 187 15.76 -6.36 -8.08
C ASN A 187 17.20 -6.85 -8.22
N LEU A 188 18.18 -5.96 -8.11
CA LEU A 188 19.60 -6.34 -8.13
C LEU A 188 19.97 -7.11 -6.86
N ALA A 189 19.57 -6.64 -5.68
CA ALA A 189 19.85 -7.34 -4.41
C ALA A 189 19.33 -8.79 -4.41
N ILE A 190 18.17 -9.02 -5.01
CA ILE A 190 17.56 -10.35 -5.07
C ILE A 190 18.20 -11.23 -6.15
N ASN A 191 18.44 -10.68 -7.35
CA ASN A 191 18.81 -11.50 -8.51
C ASN A 191 20.32 -11.51 -8.83
N ASN A 192 21.06 -10.51 -8.38
CA ASN A 192 22.49 -10.35 -8.62
C ASN A 192 23.15 -9.50 -7.53
N PRO A 193 23.18 -9.99 -6.26
CA PRO A 193 23.68 -9.23 -5.12
C PRO A 193 25.14 -8.76 -5.29
N ASP A 194 25.95 -9.54 -5.97
CA ASP A 194 27.37 -9.21 -6.22
C ASP A 194 27.57 -8.01 -7.16
N ALA A 195 26.52 -7.55 -7.83
CA ALA A 195 26.55 -6.36 -8.66
C ALA A 195 26.41 -5.05 -7.87
N LEU A 196 26.12 -5.14 -6.56
CA LEU A 196 25.96 -3.99 -5.67
C LEU A 196 27.15 -3.91 -4.71
N GLU A 197 27.70 -2.71 -4.53
CA GLU A 197 28.68 -2.42 -3.46
C GLU A 197 28.01 -2.18 -2.09
N MET A 198 26.69 -2.28 -2.03
CA MET A 198 25.84 -2.12 -0.84
C MET A 198 25.05 -3.40 -0.57
N LYS A 199 24.55 -3.55 0.64
CA LYS A 199 23.64 -4.64 1.01
C LYS A 199 22.23 -4.11 1.24
N ILE A 200 21.24 -4.93 0.97
CA ILE A 200 19.88 -4.74 1.46
C ILE A 200 19.66 -5.71 2.61
N GLY A 201 19.32 -5.17 3.76
CA GLY A 201 19.17 -5.92 4.99
C GLY A 201 20.29 -5.65 6.00
N ILE A 202 19.91 -5.57 7.27
CA ILE A 202 20.80 -5.41 8.43
C ILE A 202 20.39 -6.38 9.55
N ASN A 203 21.24 -6.56 10.55
CA ASN A 203 20.93 -7.38 11.73
C ASN A 203 20.48 -8.81 11.39
N ASP A 204 21.06 -9.42 10.37
CA ASP A 204 20.74 -10.75 9.84
C ASP A 204 19.33 -10.89 9.23
N TRP A 205 18.61 -9.79 9.03
CA TRP A 205 17.35 -9.75 8.32
C TRP A 205 17.54 -9.29 6.87
N ASP A 206 17.02 -10.06 5.92
CA ASP A 206 17.22 -9.83 4.49
C ASP A 206 15.94 -10.18 3.72
N VAL A 207 15.62 -9.39 2.71
CA VAL A 207 14.45 -9.63 1.85
C VAL A 207 14.57 -10.90 1.01
N THR A 208 15.79 -11.39 0.76
CA THR A 208 16.04 -12.58 -0.08
C THR A 208 15.65 -13.88 0.61
N VAL A 209 15.60 -13.91 1.94
CA VAL A 209 15.21 -15.10 2.71
C VAL A 209 13.70 -15.22 2.92
N LEU A 210 12.94 -14.18 2.61
CA LEU A 210 11.49 -14.19 2.72
C LEU A 210 10.85 -15.13 1.70
N LYS A 211 9.70 -15.71 2.04
CA LYS A 211 8.91 -16.53 1.10
C LYS A 211 8.64 -15.80 -0.20
N LYS A 212 8.37 -14.50 -0.11
CA LYS A 212 8.20 -13.61 -1.25
C LYS A 212 8.49 -12.18 -0.85
N PHE A 213 9.16 -11.46 -1.72
CA PHE A 213 9.30 -10.01 -1.64
C PHE A 213 8.80 -9.36 -2.91
N PHE A 214 8.17 -8.19 -2.81
CA PHE A 214 7.87 -7.35 -3.96
C PHE A 214 8.00 -5.86 -3.63
N TYR A 215 8.40 -5.10 -4.61
CA TYR A 215 8.35 -3.65 -4.58
C TYR A 215 7.30 -3.16 -5.58
N ALA A 216 6.43 -2.28 -5.14
CA ALA A 216 5.41 -1.66 -5.98
C ALA A 216 5.42 -0.14 -5.81
N PHE A 217 4.87 0.53 -6.79
CA PHE A 217 4.76 1.97 -6.82
C PHE A 217 3.31 2.37 -7.09
N ALA A 218 2.69 3.07 -6.15
CA ALA A 218 1.32 3.56 -6.24
C ALA A 218 1.31 5.06 -6.51
N THR A 219 0.68 5.47 -7.61
CA THR A 219 0.64 6.87 -8.00
C THR A 219 -0.78 7.39 -8.09
N LEU A 220 -0.95 8.67 -7.76
CA LEU A 220 -2.17 9.41 -7.93
C LEU A 220 -1.85 10.69 -8.70
N PRO A 221 -1.85 10.66 -10.06
CA PRO A 221 -1.50 11.82 -10.84
C PRO A 221 -2.41 13.01 -10.54
N SER A 222 -1.84 14.10 -10.05
CA SER A 222 -2.54 15.37 -9.84
C SER A 222 -2.79 16.12 -11.15
N GLN A 223 -2.06 15.76 -12.20
CA GLN A 223 -2.20 16.37 -13.53
C GLN A 223 -3.45 15.87 -14.25
N LYS A 224 -3.92 16.67 -15.21
CA LYS A 224 -5.03 16.26 -16.07
C LYS A 224 -4.69 14.94 -16.78
N PRO A 225 -5.59 13.95 -16.70
CA PRO A 225 -5.36 12.63 -17.30
C PRO A 225 -5.00 12.65 -18.78
N GLU A 226 -5.45 13.68 -19.50
CA GLU A 226 -5.23 13.84 -20.95
C GLU A 226 -3.76 14.07 -21.31
N ILE A 227 -2.94 14.55 -20.36
CA ILE A 227 -1.52 14.85 -20.59
C ILE A 227 -0.66 13.59 -20.52
N ILE A 228 -1.10 12.57 -19.79
CA ILE A 228 -0.35 11.32 -19.61
C ILE A 228 -0.68 10.35 -20.76
N LYS A 229 0.32 10.04 -21.57
CA LYS A 229 0.19 9.10 -22.71
C LYS A 229 1.08 7.87 -22.46
N SER A 230 0.70 6.72 -23.03
CA SER A 230 1.51 5.48 -22.97
C SER A 230 2.92 5.65 -23.55
N THR A 231 3.09 6.62 -24.45
CA THR A 231 4.36 7.01 -25.08
C THR A 231 5.12 8.09 -24.31
N SER A 232 4.53 8.65 -23.24
CA SER A 232 5.21 9.63 -22.40
C SER A 232 6.45 9.00 -21.75
N LEU A 233 7.56 9.74 -21.76
CA LEU A 233 8.83 9.23 -21.25
C LEU A 233 8.75 8.65 -19.81
N PRO A 234 8.06 9.28 -18.83
CA PRO A 234 7.91 8.69 -17.49
C PRO A 234 7.23 7.31 -17.51
N VAL A 235 6.21 7.13 -18.36
CA VAL A 235 5.50 5.84 -18.49
C VAL A 235 6.40 4.77 -19.11
N VAL A 236 7.14 5.14 -20.15
CA VAL A 236 8.08 4.24 -20.82
C VAL A 236 9.20 3.82 -19.86
N ARG A 237 9.72 4.76 -19.06
CA ARG A 237 10.73 4.48 -18.03
C ARG A 237 10.20 3.51 -16.97
N LEU A 238 9.01 3.76 -16.41
CA LEU A 238 8.39 2.86 -15.44
C LEU A 238 8.23 1.44 -15.98
N LYS A 239 7.80 1.30 -17.24
CA LYS A 239 7.67 -0.02 -17.87
C LYS A 239 9.01 -0.72 -18.09
N LYS A 240 10.02 0.02 -18.49
CA LYS A 240 11.31 -0.55 -18.90
C LYS A 240 12.28 -0.75 -17.75
N LEU A 241 12.28 0.15 -16.76
CA LEU A 241 13.28 0.15 -15.68
C LEU A 241 12.76 -0.52 -14.41
N SER A 242 11.46 -0.47 -14.14
CA SER A 242 10.86 -0.99 -12.90
C SER A 242 10.04 -2.27 -13.09
N GLY A 243 10.12 -2.91 -14.25
CA GLY A 243 9.33 -4.11 -14.54
C GLY A 243 7.81 -3.88 -14.59
N GLY A 244 7.37 -2.62 -14.55
CA GLY A 244 5.95 -2.26 -14.64
C GLY A 244 5.11 -2.60 -13.43
N ASN A 245 5.69 -2.83 -12.25
CA ASN A 245 4.94 -3.04 -11.01
C ASN A 245 4.51 -1.69 -10.39
N PHE A 246 3.72 -0.93 -11.12
CA PHE A 246 3.15 0.31 -10.65
C PHE A 246 1.64 0.33 -10.82
N TRP A 247 0.98 1.09 -9.95
CA TRP A 247 -0.48 1.18 -9.85
C TRP A 247 -0.87 2.65 -9.76
N GLY A 248 -1.91 3.01 -10.43
CA GLY A 248 -2.38 4.37 -10.43
C GLY A 248 -3.71 4.49 -11.14
N LEU A 249 -4.08 5.72 -11.46
CA LEU A 249 -5.28 5.96 -12.19
C LEU A 249 -5.18 5.36 -13.59
N SER A 250 -6.15 4.57 -13.97
CA SER A 250 -6.40 4.23 -15.38
C SER A 250 -7.03 5.44 -16.07
N SER A 251 -6.27 6.52 -16.12
CA SER A 251 -6.77 7.76 -16.72
C SER A 251 -6.88 7.69 -18.23
N LYS A 252 -6.13 6.78 -18.83
CA LYS A 252 -6.23 6.43 -20.26
C LYS A 252 -5.84 4.99 -20.47
N LYS A 253 -6.41 4.37 -21.50
CA LYS A 253 -6.08 3.01 -21.92
C LYS A 253 -4.57 2.76 -21.82
N ASP A 254 -4.19 1.71 -21.11
CA ASP A 254 -2.88 1.10 -21.07
C ASP A 254 -1.76 1.85 -20.33
N ILE A 255 -2.02 2.96 -19.62
CA ILE A 255 -0.96 3.73 -18.96
C ILE A 255 -0.75 3.29 -17.53
N ALA A 256 -1.81 3.32 -16.75
CA ALA A 256 -1.83 2.88 -15.37
C ALA A 256 -2.95 1.87 -15.20
N LYS A 257 -2.69 0.86 -14.43
CA LYS A 257 -3.71 -0.12 -14.08
C LYS A 257 -4.51 0.37 -12.90
N SER A 258 -5.75 -0.08 -12.79
CA SER A 258 -6.57 0.15 -11.62
C SER A 258 -5.87 -0.35 -10.35
N MET A 259 -6.05 0.37 -9.24
CA MET A 259 -5.52 -0.09 -7.95
C MET A 259 -6.05 -1.47 -7.55
N LYS A 260 -7.24 -1.86 -7.99
CA LYS A 260 -7.79 -3.19 -7.72
C LYS A 260 -6.94 -4.34 -8.29
N GLU A 261 -6.18 -4.10 -9.34
CA GLU A 261 -5.33 -5.12 -9.95
C GLU A 261 -4.05 -5.42 -9.14
N ILE A 262 -3.70 -4.57 -8.16
CA ILE A 262 -2.54 -4.80 -7.27
C ILE A 262 -2.66 -6.14 -6.55
N PHE A 263 -3.87 -6.53 -6.20
CA PHE A 263 -4.14 -7.77 -5.48
C PHE A 263 -3.77 -8.99 -6.32
N LYS A 264 -4.22 -9.01 -7.57
CA LYS A 264 -3.98 -10.14 -8.48
C LYS A 264 -2.49 -10.37 -8.73
N LYS A 265 -1.70 -9.30 -8.83
CA LYS A 265 -0.26 -9.40 -9.11
C LYS A 265 0.56 -9.69 -7.87
N ASN A 266 0.23 -9.03 -6.74
CA ASN A 266 1.12 -9.00 -5.58
C ASN A 266 0.64 -9.92 -4.44
N PHE A 267 -0.67 -10.13 -4.28
CA PHE A 267 -1.27 -10.86 -3.16
C PHE A 267 -1.84 -12.24 -3.52
N SER A 268 -1.61 -12.72 -4.72
CA SER A 268 -2.26 -13.93 -5.25
C SER A 268 -2.03 -15.18 -4.40
N SER A 269 -0.90 -15.29 -3.72
CA SER A 269 -0.56 -16.45 -2.87
C SER A 269 -1.34 -16.48 -1.55
N SER A 270 -1.88 -15.34 -1.10
CA SER A 270 -2.65 -15.25 0.16
C SER A 270 -4.17 -15.33 -0.03
N ILE A 271 -4.64 -15.41 -1.27
CA ILE A 271 -6.06 -15.29 -1.61
C ILE A 271 -6.49 -16.49 -2.43
N GLY A 272 -6.93 -17.57 -1.72
CA GLY A 272 -7.30 -18.83 -2.35
C GLY A 272 -8.41 -18.75 -3.37
N ASP A 273 -9.56 -18.13 -2.99
CA ASP A 273 -10.76 -18.04 -3.84
C ASP A 273 -10.92 -16.68 -4.55
N GLY A 274 -9.94 -15.79 -4.40
CA GLY A 274 -10.02 -14.43 -4.91
C GLY A 274 -10.64 -13.44 -3.92
N ILE A 275 -10.31 -12.16 -4.11
CA ILE A 275 -10.69 -11.08 -3.19
C ILE A 275 -12.20 -10.89 -3.11
N GLU A 276 -12.87 -10.86 -4.25
CA GLU A 276 -14.33 -10.65 -4.30
C GLU A 276 -15.07 -11.77 -3.56
N SER A 277 -14.61 -13.01 -3.68
CA SER A 277 -15.20 -14.15 -2.99
C SER A 277 -15.02 -14.04 -1.47
N ASN A 278 -13.83 -13.67 -1.02
CA ASN A 278 -13.55 -13.42 0.40
C ASN A 278 -14.36 -12.24 0.95
N LEU A 279 -14.41 -11.13 0.21
CA LEU A 279 -15.23 -9.97 0.57
C LEU A 279 -16.69 -10.37 0.74
N LYS A 280 -17.26 -11.07 -0.24
CA LYS A 280 -18.66 -11.52 -0.20
C LYS A 280 -18.96 -12.39 1.02
N LYS A 281 -18.01 -13.22 1.45
CA LYS A 281 -18.12 -14.07 2.65
C LYS A 281 -18.04 -13.23 3.94
N GLU A 282 -17.18 -12.22 3.99
CA GLU A 282 -16.91 -11.44 5.21
C GLU A 282 -17.84 -10.21 5.36
N LEU A 283 -18.44 -9.71 4.28
CA LEU A 283 -19.33 -8.54 4.30
C LEU A 283 -20.45 -8.59 5.35
N PRO A 284 -21.12 -9.72 5.65
CA PRO A 284 -22.12 -9.76 6.71
C PRO A 284 -21.61 -9.38 8.11
N LYS A 285 -20.29 -9.39 8.30
CA LYS A 285 -19.62 -9.02 9.56
C LYS A 285 -19.07 -7.59 9.54
N LEU A 286 -19.31 -6.82 8.48
CA LEU A 286 -18.69 -5.51 8.31
C LEU A 286 -19.03 -4.55 9.45
N GLU A 287 -20.29 -4.52 9.88
CA GLU A 287 -20.75 -3.65 10.96
C GLU A 287 -20.35 -4.13 12.36
N THR A 288 -20.00 -5.41 12.51
CA THR A 288 -19.65 -6.01 13.81
C THR A 288 -18.14 -6.18 13.97
N ASP A 289 -17.55 -7.06 13.19
CA ASP A 289 -16.14 -7.44 13.34
C ASP A 289 -15.18 -6.44 12.69
N TYR A 290 -15.67 -5.68 11.71
CA TYR A 290 -14.90 -4.75 10.89
C TYR A 290 -15.39 -3.30 10.97
N SER A 291 -16.12 -2.94 12.02
CA SER A 291 -16.69 -1.58 12.22
C SER A 291 -15.65 -0.45 12.20
N TYR A 292 -14.39 -0.76 12.43
CA TYR A 292 -13.26 0.18 12.38
C TYR A 292 -12.97 0.74 10.97
N PHE A 293 -13.58 0.19 9.90
CA PHE A 293 -13.53 0.80 8.58
C PHE A 293 -14.42 2.03 8.44
N GLY A 294 -15.41 2.20 9.32
CA GLY A 294 -16.29 3.36 9.34
C GLY A 294 -17.29 3.44 8.18
N ILE A 295 -17.68 2.30 7.59
CA ILE A 295 -18.66 2.21 6.49
C ILE A 295 -19.76 1.21 6.83
#